data_825e8b1d599015b658faf67930ae2559
#
_entry.id   825e8b1d599015b658faf67930ae2559
#
_cell.length_a   1.000
_cell.length_b   1.000
_cell.length_c   1.000
_cell.angle_alpha   90.00
_cell.angle_beta   90.00
_cell.angle_gamma   90.00
#
_symmetry.space_group_name_H-M   'P 1'
#
loop_
_entity.id
_entity.type
_entity.pdbx_description
1 polymer ?
#
loop_
_entity_poly.entity_id
_entity_poly.type
_entity_poly.pdbx_seq_one_letter_code
_entity_poly.pdbx_strand_id
1 'polypeptide(L)'
;GEVHSIRVPIMEKDLNALVADYRERIQKLAPVEDQVKRLHSLLVEPLQVFIKGKRMLGIIPHGHLHYISFSSLKNEESYLFERHPLFYSPSASVMQFTFKEKTLRSRDIKVLALGNPDLGDLNYDLPLAEMEVNAIKWDFPKIDVLTRENATESWLKKNIGDYQIIHVASHGEFDPINPLFSSLKLTPDRSDDGNFEVNEVFGLDIKADMVTLSACQTGLGDLVGGDELVGLNRAFIYAGTDAILSSLWRVSDISTAVLIKH
;
A
#
# COMPACT_ATOMS: atom_id res chain seq x y z
N GLY A 1 9.33 -0.53 27.71
CA GLY A 1 8.88 0.74 27.11
C GLY A 1 7.88 1.43 28.02
N GLU A 2 7.77 2.74 27.92
CA GLU A 2 6.78 3.52 28.66
C GLU A 2 5.50 3.62 27.84
N VAL A 3 4.35 3.60 28.51
CA VAL A 3 3.04 3.81 27.91
C VAL A 3 2.51 5.17 28.35
N HIS A 4 2.16 5.99 27.37
CA HIS A 4 1.56 7.30 27.63
C HIS A 4 0.18 7.37 26.98
N SER A 5 -0.75 8.06 27.61
CA SER A 5 -2.10 8.32 27.11
C SER A 5 -2.33 9.81 27.00
N ILE A 6 -2.80 10.25 25.83
CA ILE A 6 -3.14 11.66 25.59
C ILE A 6 -4.58 11.74 25.13
N ARG A 7 -5.33 12.62 25.76
CA ARG A 7 -6.70 12.94 25.33
C ARG A 7 -6.66 14.05 24.30
N VAL A 8 -7.14 13.76 23.10
CA VAL A 8 -7.31 14.75 22.04
C VAL A 8 -8.64 15.49 22.25
N PRO A 9 -8.65 16.84 22.25
CA PRO A 9 -9.84 17.63 22.57
C PRO A 9 -10.77 17.79 21.34
N ILE A 10 -11.24 16.68 20.81
CA ILE A 10 -12.19 16.62 19.69
C ILE A 10 -13.19 15.51 19.94
N MET A 11 -14.43 15.68 19.50
CA MET A 11 -15.41 14.60 19.53
C MET A 11 -15.17 13.65 18.33
N GLU A 12 -15.43 12.37 18.53
CA GLU A 12 -15.24 11.36 17.49
C GLU A 12 -15.95 11.71 16.16
N LYS A 13 -17.21 12.17 16.26
CA LYS A 13 -17.98 12.60 15.08
C LYS A 13 -17.31 13.73 14.29
N ASP A 14 -16.67 14.67 14.99
CA ASP A 14 -16.04 15.84 14.37
C ASP A 14 -14.68 15.45 13.76
N LEU A 15 -13.96 14.54 14.40
CA LEU A 15 -12.75 13.94 13.83
C LEU A 15 -13.09 13.14 12.56
N ASN A 16 -14.11 12.30 12.60
CA ASN A 16 -14.56 11.52 11.45
C ASN A 16 -14.97 12.42 10.28
N ALA A 17 -15.67 13.53 10.55
CA ALA A 17 -16.03 14.51 9.52
C ALA A 17 -14.79 15.20 8.92
N LEU A 18 -13.79 15.54 9.74
CA LEU A 18 -12.53 16.13 9.27
C LEU A 18 -11.73 15.16 8.40
N VAL A 19 -11.69 13.88 8.78
CA VAL A 19 -11.02 12.83 8.00
C VAL A 19 -11.74 12.58 6.68
N ALA A 20 -13.07 12.60 6.67
CA ALA A 20 -13.86 12.44 5.46
C ALA A 20 -13.63 13.62 4.47
N ASP A 21 -13.62 14.87 4.95
CA ASP A 21 -13.31 16.04 4.13
C ASP A 21 -11.89 15.99 3.58
N TYR A 22 -10.90 15.62 4.41
CA TYR A 22 -9.52 15.41 3.96
C TYR A 22 -9.45 14.40 2.81
N ARG A 23 -10.10 13.24 2.95
CA ARG A 23 -10.10 12.18 1.96
C ARG A 23 -10.79 12.60 0.66
N GLU A 24 -11.97 13.21 0.76
CA GLU A 24 -12.73 13.70 -0.39
C GLU A 24 -11.92 14.71 -1.22
N ARG A 25 -11.24 15.63 -0.54
CA ARG A 25 -10.38 16.63 -1.21
C ARG A 25 -9.22 16.00 -1.95
N ILE A 26 -8.52 15.03 -1.33
CA ILE A 26 -7.44 14.31 -2.01
C ILE A 26 -7.95 13.60 -3.26
N GLN A 27 -9.07 12.90 -3.17
CA GLN A 27 -9.66 12.19 -4.31
C GLN A 27 -10.06 13.14 -5.45
N LYS A 28 -10.50 14.36 -5.11
CA LYS A 28 -10.86 15.41 -6.07
C LYS A 28 -9.67 16.27 -6.52
N LEU A 29 -8.45 15.98 -6.07
CA LEU A 29 -7.27 16.82 -6.29
C LEU A 29 -7.47 18.28 -5.86
N ALA A 30 -8.29 18.49 -4.83
CA ALA A 30 -8.55 19.79 -4.24
C ALA A 30 -7.52 20.15 -3.17
N PRO A 31 -7.32 21.44 -2.84
CA PRO A 31 -6.43 21.87 -1.78
C PRO A 31 -6.79 21.23 -0.43
N VAL A 32 -5.78 20.68 0.29
CA VAL A 32 -5.93 19.97 1.58
C VAL A 32 -5.10 20.61 2.70
N GLU A 33 -4.52 21.77 2.46
CA GLU A 33 -3.61 22.45 3.39
C GLU A 33 -4.19 22.59 4.80
N ASP A 34 -5.43 23.10 4.91
CA ASP A 34 -6.08 23.32 6.19
C ASP A 34 -6.36 22.01 6.93
N GLN A 35 -6.78 20.96 6.20
CA GLN A 35 -7.06 19.65 6.78
C GLN A 35 -5.79 18.99 7.33
N VAL A 36 -4.70 18.99 6.57
CA VAL A 36 -3.45 18.37 7.00
C VAL A 36 -2.83 19.09 8.20
N LYS A 37 -2.90 20.43 8.25
CA LYS A 37 -2.45 21.21 9.40
C LYS A 37 -3.30 20.96 10.63
N ARG A 38 -4.63 20.94 10.46
CA ARG A 38 -5.56 20.69 11.57
C ARG A 38 -5.41 19.27 12.12
N LEU A 39 -5.31 18.27 11.25
CA LEU A 39 -5.04 16.88 11.68
C LEU A 39 -3.68 16.76 12.37
N HIS A 40 -2.64 17.45 11.88
CA HIS A 40 -1.35 17.50 12.56
C HIS A 40 -1.45 18.08 13.96
N SER A 41 -2.12 19.24 14.12
CA SER A 41 -2.27 19.88 15.43
C SER A 41 -3.06 19.04 16.44
N LEU A 42 -4.01 18.23 15.96
CA LEU A 42 -4.80 17.36 16.81
C LEU A 42 -4.09 16.05 17.18
N LEU A 43 -3.43 15.42 16.19
CA LEU A 43 -2.96 14.04 16.33
C LEU A 43 -1.44 13.92 16.55
N VAL A 44 -0.65 14.89 16.10
CA VAL A 44 0.81 14.83 16.14
C VAL A 44 1.40 15.79 17.18
N GLU A 45 0.95 17.02 17.21
CA GLU A 45 1.49 18.06 18.08
C GLU A 45 1.46 17.68 19.56
N PRO A 46 0.36 17.10 20.12
CA PRO A 46 0.33 16.65 21.53
C PRO A 46 1.35 15.55 21.84
N LEU A 47 1.84 14.83 20.82
CA LEU A 47 2.81 13.75 20.96
C LEU A 47 4.26 14.22 20.82
N GLN A 48 4.51 15.47 20.46
CA GLN A 48 5.85 15.98 20.12
C GLN A 48 6.91 15.72 21.19
N VAL A 49 6.54 15.83 22.47
CA VAL A 49 7.46 15.57 23.58
C VAL A 49 7.97 14.12 23.62
N PHE A 50 7.19 13.18 23.09
CA PHE A 50 7.52 11.75 23.06
C PHE A 50 8.20 11.30 21.78
N ILE A 51 7.90 11.97 20.67
CA ILE A 51 8.44 11.58 19.33
C ILE A 51 9.72 12.32 18.97
N LYS A 52 10.02 13.44 19.65
CA LYS A 52 11.25 14.21 19.40
C LYS A 52 12.49 13.32 19.55
N GLY A 53 13.33 13.32 18.52
CA GLY A 53 14.57 12.54 18.48
C GLY A 53 14.38 11.04 18.23
N LYS A 54 13.18 10.55 18.01
CA LYS A 54 12.94 9.18 17.58
C LYS A 54 13.33 9.04 16.11
N ARG A 55 13.99 7.92 15.78
CA ARG A 55 14.48 7.65 14.42
C ARG A 55 13.36 7.28 13.44
N MET A 56 12.29 6.67 13.92
CA MET A 56 11.18 6.16 13.13
C MET A 56 9.93 6.09 13.99
N LEU A 57 8.76 6.28 13.39
CA LEU A 57 7.47 6.19 14.06
C LEU A 57 6.64 5.06 13.45
N GLY A 58 6.15 4.18 14.32
CA GLY A 58 5.14 3.18 13.94
C GLY A 58 3.76 3.72 14.25
N ILE A 59 2.88 3.67 13.25
CA ILE A 59 1.48 4.08 13.36
C ILE A 59 0.60 2.85 13.36
N ILE A 60 -0.27 2.74 14.36
CA ILE A 60 -1.30 1.71 14.44
C ILE A 60 -2.64 2.44 14.48
N PRO A 61 -3.23 2.74 13.32
CA PRO A 61 -4.46 3.49 13.27
C PRO A 61 -5.64 2.66 13.75
N HIS A 62 -6.73 3.34 14.15
CA HIS A 62 -7.99 2.70 14.52
C HIS A 62 -9.16 3.49 13.91
N GLY A 63 -10.18 2.78 13.45
CA GLY A 63 -11.37 3.38 12.85
C GLY A 63 -11.02 4.30 11.67
N HIS A 64 -11.59 5.48 11.62
CA HIS A 64 -11.38 6.44 10.53
C HIS A 64 -9.92 6.93 10.36
N LEU A 65 -9.06 6.70 11.36
CA LEU A 65 -7.63 7.06 11.24
C LEU A 65 -6.88 6.21 10.21
N HIS A 66 -7.42 5.06 9.81
CA HIS A 66 -6.89 4.28 8.70
C HIS A 66 -6.90 5.04 7.36
N TYR A 67 -7.77 6.04 7.23
CA TYR A 67 -7.90 6.84 6.00
C TYR A 67 -6.94 8.04 5.94
N ILE A 68 -6.10 8.22 6.96
CA ILE A 68 -5.14 9.31 7.01
C ILE A 68 -3.77 8.81 6.56
N SER A 69 -3.18 9.50 5.60
CA SER A 69 -1.73 9.43 5.41
C SER A 69 -1.06 10.32 6.46
N PHE A 70 -0.59 9.73 7.57
CA PHE A 70 0.15 10.49 8.57
C PHE A 70 1.42 11.14 7.99
N SER A 71 1.98 10.56 6.93
CA SER A 71 3.11 11.14 6.19
C SER A 71 2.79 12.51 5.61
N SER A 72 1.55 12.72 5.15
CA SER A 72 1.10 13.99 4.58
C SER A 72 0.76 15.07 5.61
N LEU A 73 0.69 14.72 6.89
CA LEU A 73 0.40 15.71 7.94
C LEU A 73 1.59 16.66 8.09
N LYS A 74 1.31 17.95 8.21
CA LYS A 74 2.36 18.97 8.33
C LYS A 74 2.00 20.04 9.35
N ASN A 75 3.02 20.65 9.91
CA ASN A 75 2.94 21.93 10.60
C ASN A 75 3.24 23.08 9.61
N GLU A 76 3.53 24.29 10.11
CA GLU A 76 3.88 25.43 9.24
C GLU A 76 5.21 25.25 8.50
N GLU A 77 6.11 24.40 8.99
CA GLU A 77 7.50 24.29 8.50
C GLU A 77 7.71 23.09 7.58
N SER A 78 7.16 21.91 7.94
CA SER A 78 7.51 20.64 7.29
C SER A 78 6.44 19.57 7.43
N TYR A 79 6.48 18.59 6.53
CA TYR A 79 5.69 17.36 6.64
C TYR A 79 6.25 16.44 7.72
N LEU A 80 5.41 15.58 8.27
CA LEU A 80 5.81 14.63 9.30
C LEU A 80 6.87 13.65 8.79
N PHE A 81 6.74 13.18 7.53
CA PHE A 81 7.70 12.25 6.93
C PHE A 81 9.11 12.84 6.75
N GLU A 82 9.23 14.16 6.59
CA GLU A 82 10.54 14.83 6.46
C GLU A 82 11.34 14.81 7.77
N ARG A 83 10.62 14.68 8.89
CA ARG A 83 11.22 14.65 10.24
C ARG A 83 11.38 13.23 10.78
N HIS A 84 10.45 12.35 10.43
CA HIS A 84 10.41 10.97 10.91
C HIS A 84 9.97 10.03 9.79
N PRO A 85 10.79 9.06 9.37
CA PRO A 85 10.31 7.92 8.62
C PRO A 85 9.16 7.25 9.34
N LEU A 86 8.12 6.86 8.60
CA LEU A 86 6.89 6.31 9.13
C LEU A 86 6.65 4.91 8.57
N PHE A 87 6.11 4.02 9.37
CA PHE A 87 5.51 2.78 8.92
C PHE A 87 4.17 2.55 9.61
N TYR A 88 3.34 1.73 9.00
CA TYR A 88 2.04 1.35 9.54
C TYR A 88 2.06 -0.12 9.95
N SER A 89 1.33 -0.45 11.01
CA SER A 89 1.11 -1.85 11.40
C SER A 89 -0.36 -2.05 11.75
N PRO A 90 -0.94 -3.20 11.36
CA PRO A 90 -2.32 -3.52 11.75
C PRO A 90 -2.50 -3.62 13.28
N SER A 91 -1.47 -4.06 13.98
CA SER A 91 -1.44 -4.10 15.46
C SER A 91 -0.01 -4.20 15.98
N ALA A 92 0.18 -3.87 17.26
CA ALA A 92 1.48 -4.05 17.93
C ALA A 92 1.93 -5.53 17.96
N SER A 93 0.97 -6.46 18.03
CA SER A 93 1.28 -7.90 18.04
C SER A 93 1.80 -8.39 16.69
N VAL A 94 1.36 -7.82 15.57
CA VAL A 94 1.84 -8.19 14.22
C VAL A 94 3.30 -7.79 14.04
N MET A 95 3.75 -6.70 14.66
CA MET A 95 5.12 -6.22 14.55
C MET A 95 6.17 -7.27 14.95
N GLN A 96 5.88 -8.17 15.89
CA GLN A 96 6.81 -9.24 16.28
C GLN A 96 7.09 -10.25 15.14
N PHE A 97 6.20 -10.33 14.15
CA PHE A 97 6.35 -11.24 13.01
C PHE A 97 7.01 -10.55 11.80
N THR A 98 6.82 -9.24 11.65
CA THR A 98 7.31 -8.46 10.51
C THR A 98 8.67 -7.81 10.77
N PHE A 99 9.00 -7.47 12.03
CA PHE A 99 10.32 -6.94 12.40
C PHE A 99 11.31 -8.07 12.64
N LYS A 100 11.95 -8.54 11.58
CA LYS A 100 13.03 -9.52 11.66
C LYS A 100 14.35 -8.85 11.27
N GLU A 101 15.39 -9.03 12.10
CA GLU A 101 16.75 -8.67 11.68
C GLU A 101 17.19 -9.62 10.56
N LYS A 102 17.14 -9.15 9.33
CA LYS A 102 17.68 -9.86 8.17
C LYS A 102 18.86 -9.07 7.59
N THR A 103 19.97 -9.76 7.38
CA THR A 103 21.08 -9.18 6.62
C THR A 103 20.89 -9.57 5.16
N LEU A 104 20.19 -8.73 4.41
CA LEU A 104 20.04 -8.93 2.98
C LEU A 104 21.34 -8.56 2.26
N ARG A 105 21.90 -9.51 1.52
CA ARG A 105 22.97 -9.22 0.57
C ARG A 105 22.32 -8.87 -0.77
N SER A 106 22.52 -7.66 -1.25
CA SER A 106 21.94 -7.13 -2.49
C SER A 106 22.06 -8.10 -3.70
N ARG A 107 23.11 -8.92 -3.74
CA ARG A 107 23.34 -9.89 -4.84
C ARG A 107 22.43 -11.12 -4.82
N ASP A 108 21.75 -11.37 -3.71
CA ASP A 108 20.92 -12.57 -3.54
C ASP A 108 19.42 -12.25 -3.64
N ILE A 109 19.07 -10.98 -3.78
CA ILE A 109 17.69 -10.54 -3.92
C ILE A 109 17.16 -10.93 -5.30
N LYS A 110 16.11 -11.74 -5.32
CA LYS A 110 15.34 -12.07 -6.52
C LYS A 110 14.06 -11.24 -6.53
N VAL A 111 13.86 -10.50 -7.60
CA VAL A 111 12.74 -9.56 -7.77
C VAL A 111 11.75 -10.10 -8.79
N LEU A 112 10.46 -9.96 -8.50
CA LEU A 112 9.39 -10.10 -9.46
C LEU A 112 8.78 -8.72 -9.72
N ALA A 113 8.71 -8.32 -10.98
CA ALA A 113 7.97 -7.13 -11.41
C ALA A 113 6.88 -7.55 -12.41
N LEU A 114 5.62 -7.37 -12.04
CA LEU A 114 4.46 -7.70 -12.86
C LEU A 114 3.72 -6.41 -13.18
N GLY A 115 3.46 -6.14 -14.46
CA GLY A 115 2.80 -4.92 -14.89
C GLY A 115 1.96 -5.05 -16.14
N ASN A 116 0.86 -4.28 -16.21
CA ASN A 116 -0.03 -4.21 -17.36
C ASN A 116 -0.50 -5.60 -17.86
N PRO A 117 -1.20 -6.39 -17.04
CA PRO A 117 -1.75 -7.67 -17.49
C PRO A 117 -2.73 -7.48 -18.65
N ASP A 118 -2.81 -8.45 -19.55
CA ASP A 118 -3.81 -8.45 -20.62
C ASP A 118 -5.16 -8.95 -20.10
N LEU A 119 -6.10 -8.02 -19.95
CA LEU A 119 -7.46 -8.30 -19.46
C LEU A 119 -8.46 -8.56 -20.60
N GLY A 120 -7.97 -8.66 -21.85
CA GLY A 120 -8.81 -8.90 -23.04
C GLY A 120 -9.59 -7.67 -23.53
N ASP A 121 -9.44 -6.50 -22.90
CA ASP A 121 -10.08 -5.25 -23.29
C ASP A 121 -9.07 -4.10 -23.17
N LEU A 122 -8.85 -3.39 -24.30
CA LEU A 122 -7.91 -2.27 -24.39
C LEU A 122 -8.26 -1.08 -23.48
N ASN A 123 -9.51 -0.98 -23.01
CA ASN A 123 -9.89 0.06 -22.05
C ASN A 123 -9.22 -0.14 -20.67
N TYR A 124 -8.75 -1.34 -20.38
CA TYR A 124 -8.01 -1.67 -19.16
C TYR A 124 -6.49 -1.68 -19.37
N ASP A 125 -6.02 -1.22 -20.51
CA ASP A 125 -4.59 -1.17 -20.80
C ASP A 125 -3.87 -0.13 -19.93
N LEU A 126 -2.74 -0.53 -19.32
CA LEU A 126 -1.92 0.29 -18.41
C LEU A 126 -0.49 0.44 -18.95
N PRO A 127 -0.28 1.16 -20.05
CA PRO A 127 1.05 1.26 -20.66
C PRO A 127 2.10 1.88 -19.75
N LEU A 128 1.72 2.74 -18.82
CA LEU A 128 2.64 3.32 -17.83
C LEU A 128 3.06 2.29 -16.77
N ALA A 129 2.18 1.38 -16.36
CA ALA A 129 2.53 0.27 -15.48
C ALA A 129 3.54 -0.68 -16.15
N GLU A 130 3.41 -0.90 -17.45
CA GLU A 130 4.38 -1.67 -18.22
C GLU A 130 5.74 -0.96 -18.31
N MET A 131 5.74 0.35 -18.51
CA MET A 131 6.97 1.16 -18.47
C MET A 131 7.62 1.15 -17.08
N GLU A 132 6.82 1.21 -16.01
CA GLU A 132 7.27 1.18 -14.63
C GLU A 132 8.04 -0.12 -14.34
N VAL A 133 7.45 -1.29 -14.61
CA VAL A 133 8.11 -2.57 -14.34
C VAL A 133 9.33 -2.81 -15.24
N ASN A 134 9.32 -2.31 -16.47
CA ASN A 134 10.48 -2.37 -17.33
C ASN A 134 11.62 -1.44 -16.88
N ALA A 135 11.31 -0.32 -16.23
CA ALA A 135 12.33 0.58 -15.67
C ALA A 135 13.08 -0.08 -14.50
N ILE A 136 12.38 -0.76 -13.60
CA ILE A 136 12.95 -1.49 -12.44
C ILE A 136 13.96 -2.57 -12.88
N LYS A 137 13.81 -3.10 -14.07
CA LYS A 137 14.69 -4.17 -14.61
C LYS A 137 16.17 -3.83 -14.59
N TRP A 138 16.53 -2.56 -14.66
CA TRP A 138 17.92 -2.11 -14.70
C TRP A 138 18.55 -1.99 -13.31
N ASP A 139 17.75 -2.02 -12.24
CA ASP A 139 18.22 -1.80 -10.88
C ASP A 139 18.58 -3.12 -10.17
N PHE A 140 18.08 -4.26 -10.68
CA PHE A 140 18.29 -5.56 -10.03
C PHE A 140 18.89 -6.58 -11.00
N PRO A 141 19.97 -7.29 -10.58
CA PRO A 141 20.63 -8.30 -11.42
C PRO A 141 19.83 -9.60 -11.57
N LYS A 142 18.91 -9.88 -10.65
CA LYS A 142 18.03 -11.07 -10.66
C LYS A 142 16.58 -10.62 -10.59
N ILE A 143 16.01 -10.31 -11.74
CA ILE A 143 14.62 -9.86 -11.86
C ILE A 143 13.91 -10.60 -12.97
N ASP A 144 12.71 -11.06 -12.68
CA ASP A 144 11.74 -11.53 -13.67
C ASP A 144 10.70 -10.44 -13.88
N VAL A 145 10.51 -10.03 -15.14
CA VAL A 145 9.51 -9.03 -15.53
C VAL A 145 8.44 -9.72 -16.36
N LEU A 146 7.20 -9.62 -15.88
CA LEU A 146 6.02 -10.19 -16.52
C LEU A 146 5.08 -9.08 -16.95
N THR A 147 4.72 -9.05 -18.21
CA THR A 147 3.78 -8.08 -18.78
C THR A 147 2.79 -8.76 -19.70
N ARG A 148 1.67 -8.14 -19.93
CA ARG A 148 0.64 -8.57 -20.90
C ARG A 148 0.22 -10.04 -20.64
N GLU A 149 0.18 -10.84 -21.70
CA GLU A 149 -0.20 -12.26 -21.67
C GLU A 149 0.65 -13.14 -20.74
N ASN A 150 1.83 -12.68 -20.33
CA ASN A 150 2.69 -13.43 -19.41
C ASN A 150 2.40 -13.11 -17.94
N ALA A 151 1.65 -12.06 -17.64
CA ALA A 151 1.32 -11.63 -16.29
C ALA A 151 0.10 -12.41 -15.75
N THR A 152 0.14 -13.76 -15.82
CA THR A 152 -0.99 -14.60 -15.45
C THR A 152 -1.07 -14.87 -13.96
N GLU A 153 -2.28 -15.09 -13.49
CA GLU A 153 -2.57 -15.42 -12.08
C GLU A 153 -1.96 -16.77 -11.70
N SER A 154 -2.13 -17.80 -12.54
CA SER A 154 -1.60 -19.13 -12.27
C SER A 154 -0.08 -19.15 -12.13
N TRP A 155 0.61 -18.35 -12.99
CA TRP A 155 2.07 -18.22 -12.91
C TRP A 155 2.46 -17.54 -11.59
N LEU A 156 1.77 -16.46 -11.22
CA LEU A 156 2.04 -15.75 -9.97
C LEU A 156 1.85 -16.68 -8.76
N LYS A 157 0.71 -17.35 -8.64
CA LYS A 157 0.41 -18.27 -7.53
C LYS A 157 1.46 -19.36 -7.36
N LYS A 158 1.95 -19.90 -8.48
CA LYS A 158 2.94 -20.96 -8.50
C LYS A 158 4.34 -20.50 -8.05
N ASN A 159 4.74 -19.27 -8.37
CA ASN A 159 6.13 -18.83 -8.27
C ASN A 159 6.36 -17.74 -7.22
N ILE A 160 5.31 -17.13 -6.66
CA ILE A 160 5.39 -15.95 -5.80
C ILE A 160 6.28 -16.17 -4.57
N GLY A 161 6.35 -17.38 -4.04
CA GLY A 161 7.16 -17.74 -2.87
C GLY A 161 8.69 -17.73 -3.10
N ASP A 162 9.14 -17.59 -4.34
CA ASP A 162 10.56 -17.63 -4.72
C ASP A 162 11.24 -16.24 -4.69
N TYR A 163 10.46 -15.15 -4.45
CA TYR A 163 10.93 -13.79 -4.59
C TYR A 163 11.02 -13.07 -3.25
N GLN A 164 12.08 -12.28 -3.07
CA GLN A 164 12.28 -11.42 -1.91
C GLN A 164 11.60 -10.06 -2.07
N ILE A 165 11.51 -9.56 -3.29
CA ILE A 165 10.79 -8.33 -3.61
C ILE A 165 9.79 -8.64 -4.72
N ILE A 166 8.55 -8.21 -4.51
CA ILE A 166 7.46 -8.38 -5.47
C ILE A 166 6.87 -6.99 -5.75
N HIS A 167 6.80 -6.63 -7.02
CA HIS A 167 6.17 -5.40 -7.46
C HIS A 167 5.05 -5.74 -8.43
N VAL A 168 3.82 -5.32 -8.10
CA VAL A 168 2.63 -5.56 -8.92
C VAL A 168 2.03 -4.21 -9.31
N ALA A 169 2.04 -3.90 -10.61
CA ALA A 169 1.44 -2.73 -11.21
C ALA A 169 0.26 -3.14 -12.11
N SER A 170 -0.93 -3.21 -11.53
CA SER A 170 -2.14 -3.69 -12.21
C SER A 170 -3.38 -2.94 -11.73
N HIS A 171 -4.53 -3.27 -12.31
CA HIS A 171 -5.80 -2.86 -11.73
C HIS A 171 -6.09 -3.61 -10.43
N GLY A 172 -6.73 -2.93 -9.47
CA GLY A 172 -7.33 -3.54 -8.31
C GLY A 172 -8.84 -3.39 -8.35
N GLU A 173 -9.56 -4.40 -7.95
CA GLU A 173 -11.00 -4.35 -7.73
C GLU A 173 -11.31 -4.59 -6.26
N PHE A 174 -12.16 -3.77 -5.72
CA PHE A 174 -12.59 -3.85 -4.35
C PHE A 174 -14.06 -4.26 -4.24
N ASP A 175 -14.33 -5.26 -3.41
CA ASP A 175 -15.69 -5.66 -3.05
C ASP A 175 -16.03 -5.17 -1.62
N PRO A 176 -16.84 -4.10 -1.47
CA PRO A 176 -17.20 -3.57 -0.16
C PRO A 176 -18.16 -4.46 0.63
N ILE A 177 -18.85 -5.38 -0.04
CA ILE A 177 -19.79 -6.29 0.59
C ILE A 177 -19.05 -7.53 1.11
N ASN A 178 -18.09 -8.00 0.33
CA ASN A 178 -17.32 -9.19 0.67
C ASN A 178 -15.82 -8.97 0.39
N PRO A 179 -15.08 -8.32 1.31
CA PRO A 179 -13.68 -7.94 1.10
C PRO A 179 -12.72 -9.09 0.75
N LEU A 180 -13.12 -10.35 1.00
CA LEU A 180 -12.34 -11.52 0.62
C LEU A 180 -12.27 -11.74 -0.91
N PHE A 181 -13.20 -11.16 -1.67
CA PHE A 181 -13.22 -11.18 -3.13
C PHE A 181 -12.62 -9.92 -3.77
N SER A 182 -12.13 -8.99 -2.96
CA SER A 182 -11.28 -7.92 -3.49
C SER A 182 -10.05 -8.53 -4.13
N SER A 183 -9.63 -8.03 -5.31
CA SER A 183 -8.62 -8.71 -6.12
C SER A 183 -7.66 -7.74 -6.82
N LEU A 184 -6.48 -8.24 -7.15
CA LEU A 184 -5.63 -7.68 -8.19
C LEU A 184 -6.00 -8.34 -9.53
N LYS A 185 -6.13 -7.54 -10.59
CA LYS A 185 -6.46 -8.07 -11.92
C LYS A 185 -5.18 -8.53 -12.61
N LEU A 186 -5.17 -9.78 -13.00
CA LEU A 186 -4.09 -10.43 -13.73
C LEU A 186 -4.62 -11.01 -15.05
N THR A 187 -3.76 -11.46 -15.90
CA THR A 187 -4.17 -12.11 -17.15
C THR A 187 -4.81 -13.46 -16.80
N PRO A 188 -6.05 -13.70 -17.21
CA PRO A 188 -6.68 -15.01 -17.08
C PRO A 188 -6.02 -16.06 -17.94
N ASP A 189 -6.05 -17.31 -17.52
CA ASP A 189 -5.63 -18.44 -18.33
C ASP A 189 -6.58 -19.64 -18.19
N ARG A 190 -6.12 -20.85 -18.55
CA ARG A 190 -6.97 -22.05 -18.46
C ARG A 190 -7.23 -22.53 -17.03
N SER A 191 -6.40 -22.10 -16.08
CA SER A 191 -6.40 -22.56 -14.69
C SER A 191 -7.09 -21.58 -13.77
N ASP A 192 -6.93 -20.27 -14.04
CA ASP A 192 -7.36 -19.19 -13.16
C ASP A 192 -8.03 -18.06 -13.96
N ASP A 193 -8.97 -17.37 -13.34
CA ASP A 193 -9.85 -16.39 -13.98
C ASP A 193 -9.26 -14.99 -14.12
N GLY A 194 -8.07 -14.76 -13.55
CA GLY A 194 -7.37 -13.47 -13.56
C GLY A 194 -7.73 -12.56 -12.38
N ASN A 195 -8.55 -13.03 -11.45
CA ASN A 195 -8.89 -12.30 -10.23
C ASN A 195 -8.08 -12.84 -9.05
N PHE A 196 -6.88 -12.34 -8.85
CA PHE A 196 -6.05 -12.74 -7.71
C PHE A 196 -6.63 -12.19 -6.40
N GLU A 197 -7.49 -12.96 -5.78
CA GLU A 197 -8.35 -12.55 -4.66
C GLU A 197 -7.64 -12.60 -3.30
N VAL A 198 -8.13 -11.78 -2.36
CA VAL A 198 -7.66 -11.76 -0.97
C VAL A 198 -7.72 -13.16 -0.34
N ASN A 199 -8.79 -13.92 -0.57
CA ASN A 199 -8.96 -15.29 -0.03
C ASN A 199 -7.87 -16.23 -0.54
N GLU A 200 -7.40 -16.08 -1.77
CA GLU A 200 -6.35 -16.89 -2.38
C GLU A 200 -4.97 -16.54 -1.82
N VAL A 201 -4.71 -15.23 -1.64
CA VAL A 201 -3.46 -14.76 -1.01
C VAL A 201 -3.27 -15.37 0.38
N PHE A 202 -4.34 -15.52 1.18
CA PHE A 202 -4.28 -16.17 2.49
C PHE A 202 -3.79 -17.62 2.43
N GLY A 203 -3.98 -18.30 1.31
CA GLY A 203 -3.55 -19.69 1.10
C GLY A 203 -2.10 -19.86 0.65
N LEU A 204 -1.36 -18.77 0.41
CA LEU A 204 0.00 -18.81 -0.11
C LEU A 204 1.07 -18.77 1.00
N ASP A 205 2.27 -19.27 0.69
CA ASP A 205 3.47 -19.12 1.52
C ASP A 205 4.43 -18.13 0.83
N ILE A 206 4.27 -16.86 1.14
CA ILE A 206 5.03 -15.75 0.55
C ILE A 206 6.16 -15.40 1.50
N LYS A 207 7.41 -15.47 1.01
CA LYS A 207 8.63 -15.19 1.81
C LYS A 207 9.27 -13.86 1.40
N ALA A 208 8.45 -12.94 0.90
CA ALA A 208 8.94 -11.67 0.43
C ALA A 208 9.28 -10.73 1.59
N ASP A 209 10.41 -10.06 1.47
CA ASP A 209 10.79 -8.98 2.38
C ASP A 209 9.93 -7.73 2.11
N MET A 210 9.51 -7.53 0.85
CA MET A 210 8.65 -6.42 0.47
C MET A 210 7.72 -6.77 -0.71
N VAL A 211 6.47 -6.38 -0.59
CA VAL A 211 5.50 -6.36 -1.69
C VAL A 211 5.07 -4.92 -1.95
N THR A 212 5.20 -4.47 -3.19
CA THR A 212 4.68 -3.17 -3.66
C THR A 212 3.43 -3.39 -4.49
N LEU A 213 2.34 -2.78 -4.08
CA LEU A 213 1.06 -2.81 -4.80
C LEU A 213 0.84 -1.44 -5.45
N SER A 214 1.31 -1.29 -6.68
CA SER A 214 1.02 -0.15 -7.55
C SER A 214 -0.30 -0.39 -8.28
N ALA A 215 -1.36 -0.59 -7.48
CA ALA A 215 -2.69 -0.85 -7.96
C ALA A 215 -3.58 0.35 -7.60
N CYS A 216 -4.03 1.06 -8.62
CA CYS A 216 -5.02 2.12 -8.46
C CYS A 216 -6.38 1.56 -8.75
N GLN A 217 -7.38 1.93 -7.97
CA GLN A 217 -8.75 1.64 -8.37
C GLN A 217 -9.11 2.46 -9.58
N THR A 218 -9.24 1.83 -10.72
CA THR A 218 -9.85 2.42 -11.90
C THR A 218 -11.35 2.18 -11.88
N GLY A 219 -12.10 3.23 -11.56
CA GLY A 219 -13.40 3.50 -12.17
C GLY A 219 -14.60 2.59 -11.91
N LEU A 220 -14.50 1.55 -11.15
CA LEU A 220 -15.64 0.67 -10.86
C LEU A 220 -16.11 0.87 -9.41
N GLY A 221 -16.92 1.91 -9.19
CA GLY A 221 -17.65 2.17 -7.95
C GLY A 221 -16.98 3.17 -7.00
N ASP A 222 -17.82 3.91 -6.28
CA ASP A 222 -17.38 4.82 -5.23
C ASP A 222 -16.67 4.05 -4.13
N LEU A 223 -15.46 4.49 -3.80
CA LEU A 223 -14.67 3.99 -2.68
C LEU A 223 -15.44 4.14 -1.36
N VAL A 224 -16.01 3.07 -0.89
CA VAL A 224 -16.50 2.97 0.47
C VAL A 224 -15.49 2.14 1.28
N GLY A 225 -14.49 2.80 1.83
CA GLY A 225 -13.71 2.28 2.92
C GLY A 225 -12.24 1.95 2.63
N GLY A 226 -11.29 2.57 3.35
CA GLY A 226 -9.86 2.20 3.39
C GLY A 226 -9.56 0.82 4.00
N ASP A 227 -10.58 0.05 4.35
CA ASP A 227 -10.46 -1.35 4.77
C ASP A 227 -10.06 -2.29 3.63
N GLU A 228 -10.11 -1.84 2.38
CA GLU A 228 -9.79 -2.61 1.19
C GLU A 228 -8.31 -2.90 1.01
N LEU A 229 -7.54 -1.83 1.01
CA LEU A 229 -6.08 -1.98 1.04
C LEU A 229 -5.64 -2.68 2.33
N VAL A 230 -6.40 -2.49 3.42
CA VAL A 230 -6.22 -3.26 4.65
C VAL A 230 -6.52 -4.75 4.42
N GLY A 231 -7.48 -5.12 3.57
CA GLY A 231 -7.78 -6.50 3.20
C GLY A 231 -6.59 -7.18 2.51
N LEU A 232 -6.13 -6.65 1.37
CA LEU A 232 -4.97 -7.15 0.63
C LEU A 232 -3.69 -7.08 1.47
N ASN A 233 -3.43 -5.96 2.12
CA ASN A 233 -2.24 -5.81 2.95
C ASN A 233 -2.21 -6.86 4.09
N ARG A 234 -3.33 -7.11 4.75
CA ARG A 234 -3.42 -8.14 5.79
C ARG A 234 -3.18 -9.54 5.24
N ALA A 235 -3.73 -9.84 4.05
CA ALA A 235 -3.55 -11.15 3.41
C ALA A 235 -2.07 -11.39 3.07
N PHE A 236 -1.39 -10.43 2.47
CA PHE A 236 0.05 -10.55 2.17
C PHE A 236 0.92 -10.68 3.43
N ILE A 237 0.63 -9.92 4.50
CA ILE A 237 1.34 -10.07 5.78
C ILE A 237 1.10 -11.47 6.37
N TYR A 238 -0.16 -11.94 6.35
CA TYR A 238 -0.50 -13.29 6.82
C TYR A 238 0.21 -14.38 6.02
N ALA A 239 0.28 -14.21 4.71
CA ALA A 239 1.00 -15.09 3.79
C ALA A 239 2.53 -15.08 3.97
N GLY A 240 3.08 -14.18 4.80
CA GLY A 240 4.49 -14.18 5.20
C GLY A 240 5.32 -13.01 4.68
N THR A 241 4.71 -11.99 4.09
CA THR A 241 5.41 -10.76 3.67
C THR A 241 5.79 -9.91 4.89
N ASP A 242 7.03 -9.43 4.94
CA ASP A 242 7.52 -8.61 6.06
C ASP A 242 7.07 -7.13 5.93
N ALA A 243 7.02 -6.57 4.72
CA ALA A 243 6.62 -5.19 4.48
C ALA A 243 5.78 -5.04 3.20
N ILE A 244 4.84 -4.09 3.22
CA ILE A 244 4.00 -3.76 2.07
C ILE A 244 4.04 -2.25 1.83
N LEU A 245 4.22 -1.89 0.57
CA LEU A 245 4.06 -0.54 0.07
C LEU A 245 2.80 -0.47 -0.81
N SER A 246 1.83 0.32 -0.42
CA SER A 246 0.58 0.49 -1.18
C SER A 246 0.07 1.93 -1.10
N SER A 247 -0.70 2.35 -2.10
CA SER A 247 -1.37 3.65 -2.07
C SER A 247 -2.62 3.60 -1.19
N LEU A 248 -2.92 4.71 -0.48
CA LEU A 248 -4.12 4.86 0.35
C LEU A 248 -5.31 5.46 -0.42
N TRP A 249 -5.09 5.90 -1.65
CA TRP A 249 -6.12 6.47 -2.54
C TRP A 249 -5.68 6.28 -3.99
N ARG A 250 -6.59 6.64 -4.90
CA ARG A 250 -6.28 6.67 -6.34
C ARG A 250 -5.15 7.65 -6.60
N VAL A 251 -4.06 7.18 -7.17
CA VAL A 251 -2.92 7.98 -7.59
C VAL A 251 -2.85 8.04 -9.12
N SER A 252 -2.20 9.07 -9.64
CA SER A 252 -1.94 9.14 -11.09
C SER A 252 -0.81 8.17 -11.46
N ASP A 253 -1.02 7.39 -12.51
CA ASP A 253 -0.01 6.44 -13.02
C ASP A 253 1.33 7.13 -13.31
N ILE A 254 1.28 8.38 -13.85
CA ILE A 254 2.49 9.18 -14.11
C ILE A 254 3.24 9.46 -12.79
N SER A 255 2.52 9.92 -11.76
CA SER A 255 3.13 10.24 -10.47
C SER A 255 3.70 9.01 -9.80
N THR A 256 3.04 7.87 -9.91
CA THR A 256 3.48 6.60 -9.36
C THR A 256 4.72 6.09 -10.07
N ALA A 257 4.72 6.07 -11.41
CA ALA A 257 5.86 5.65 -12.19
C ALA A 257 7.11 6.51 -11.93
N VAL A 258 6.94 7.83 -11.70
CA VAL A 258 8.04 8.72 -11.30
C VAL A 258 8.55 8.39 -9.90
N LEU A 259 7.65 8.15 -8.94
CA LEU A 259 8.03 7.86 -7.55
C LEU A 259 8.76 6.53 -7.42
N ILE A 260 8.28 5.48 -8.11
CA ILE A 260 8.88 4.14 -8.06
C ILE A 260 10.27 4.10 -8.71
N LYS A 261 10.54 4.96 -9.69
CA LYS A 261 11.83 5.04 -10.38
C LYS A 261 12.94 5.66 -9.51
N HIS A 262 12.61 6.41 -8.46
CA HIS A 262 13.56 7.10 -7.56
C HIS A 262 13.63 6.45 -6.18
#